data_f080ecf0224271cd674cfc03ee7d3742
#
_entry.id   f080ecf0224271cd674cfc03ee7d3742
#
_cell.length_a   1.000
_cell.length_b   1.000
_cell.length_c   1.000
_cell.angle_alpha   90.00
_cell.angle_beta   90.00
_cell.angle_gamma   90.00
#
_symmetry.space_group_name_H-M   'P 1'
#
loop_
_entity.id
_entity.type
_entity.pdbx_description
1 polymer ?
#
loop_
_entity_poly.entity_id
_entity_poly.type
_entity_poly.pdbx_seq_one_letter_code
_entity_poly.pdbx_strand_id
1 'polypeptide(L)'
;MVRVAGLLLLSPAAGLSLFGTTPKQPHRGRRVSPDFLEDLPRSWAREAKLAQLDGRVPTAYGDLLVATFASGCYWGPELAFQRTPGVLATCVGHTGYESGGANEAVQLVYDPAEVTFSVLCDLVWGRIDPTLRNQVGLDRGAIYRHVLYVHSAEQEAAAQASLAAQRELLAPATVHTQVVPAELFYVAEPRHQRYLERGMKGAPQSAVKGCTDPIRCYGGVG
;
A
#
# COMPACT_ATOMS: atom_id res chain seq x y z
N MET A 1 28.85 -46.22 -23.68
CA MET A 1 29.30 -44.82 -23.50
C MET A 1 28.07 -43.92 -23.56
N VAL A 2 27.54 -43.54 -22.42
CA VAL A 2 26.36 -42.66 -22.29
C VAL A 2 26.89 -41.28 -21.88
N ARG A 3 26.67 -40.28 -22.75
CA ARG A 3 26.99 -38.88 -22.41
C ARG A 3 25.86 -38.31 -21.61
N VAL A 4 26.14 -37.87 -20.37
CA VAL A 4 25.23 -37.12 -19.51
C VAL A 4 25.28 -35.67 -19.95
N ALA A 5 24.15 -35.15 -20.43
CA ALA A 5 24.00 -33.73 -20.78
C ALA A 5 23.89 -32.90 -19.47
N GLY A 6 24.80 -31.99 -19.30
CA GLY A 6 24.78 -31.06 -18.18
C GLY A 6 23.60 -30.06 -18.30
N LEU A 7 22.80 -30.02 -17.24
CA LEU A 7 21.73 -29.05 -17.04
C LEU A 7 22.37 -27.70 -16.66
N LEU A 8 22.39 -26.75 -17.57
CA LEU A 8 22.73 -25.35 -17.26
C LEU A 8 21.61 -24.74 -16.41
N LEU A 9 21.91 -24.53 -15.13
CA LEU A 9 21.08 -23.70 -14.25
C LEU A 9 21.20 -22.24 -14.75
N LEU A 10 20.17 -21.73 -15.38
CA LEU A 10 20.00 -20.31 -15.65
C LEU A 10 19.85 -19.57 -14.33
N SER A 11 20.86 -18.79 -13.99
CA SER A 11 20.84 -17.84 -12.88
C SER A 11 19.72 -16.81 -13.15
N PRO A 12 18.84 -16.45 -12.16
CA PRO A 12 17.88 -15.39 -12.37
C PRO A 12 18.63 -14.08 -12.61
N ALA A 13 18.27 -13.39 -13.68
CA ALA A 13 18.80 -12.07 -14.00
C ALA A 13 18.61 -11.16 -12.75
N ALA A 14 19.72 -10.60 -12.27
CA ALA A 14 19.73 -9.61 -11.22
C ALA A 14 18.93 -8.39 -11.70
N GLY A 15 17.68 -8.26 -11.24
CA GLY A 15 16.90 -7.05 -11.42
C GLY A 15 17.63 -5.89 -10.75
N LEU A 16 17.82 -4.78 -11.47
CA LEU A 16 18.32 -3.55 -10.85
C LEU A 16 17.35 -3.16 -9.73
N SER A 17 17.86 -3.08 -8.48
CA SER A 17 17.08 -2.57 -7.36
C SER A 17 16.76 -1.10 -7.57
N LEU A 18 15.52 -0.72 -7.30
CA LEU A 18 15.06 0.68 -7.30
C LEU A 18 15.73 1.51 -6.19
N PHE A 19 16.30 0.85 -5.16
CA PHE A 19 17.02 1.49 -4.07
C PHE A 19 18.54 1.43 -4.35
N GLY A 20 19.11 2.55 -4.79
CA GLY A 20 20.56 2.71 -4.91
C GLY A 20 21.20 2.69 -3.52
N THR A 21 22.24 1.85 -3.30
CA THR A 21 23.04 1.67 -2.08
C THR A 21 22.24 1.42 -0.80
N THR A 22 22.53 0.33 -0.13
CA THR A 22 21.90 -0.16 1.12
C THR A 22 21.58 0.98 2.09
N PRO A 23 20.30 1.26 2.40
CA PRO A 23 19.97 2.19 3.46
C PRO A 23 20.55 1.66 4.77
N LYS A 24 21.21 2.52 5.57
CA LYS A 24 21.48 2.20 6.97
C LYS A 24 20.20 1.70 7.58
N GLN A 25 20.22 0.47 8.10
CA GLN A 25 19.07 -0.11 8.79
C GLN A 25 18.50 0.91 9.77
N PRO A 26 17.18 1.15 9.76
CA PRO A 26 16.56 1.99 10.76
C PRO A 26 16.88 1.40 12.13
N HIS A 27 17.15 2.28 13.08
CA HIS A 27 17.60 1.95 14.43
C HIS A 27 16.75 0.83 15.03
N ARG A 28 17.26 -0.40 15.04
CA ARG A 28 16.74 -1.48 15.88
C ARG A 28 16.85 -1.00 17.32
N GLY A 29 15.71 -0.85 18.00
CA GLY A 29 15.77 -0.84 19.45
C GLY A 29 14.99 0.20 20.23
N ARG A 30 13.99 0.88 19.67
CA ARG A 30 13.06 1.62 20.52
C ARG A 30 11.68 1.03 20.32
N ARG A 31 11.27 0.14 21.24
CA ARG A 31 9.86 -0.26 21.30
C ARG A 31 8.99 0.99 21.40
N VAL A 32 8.02 1.09 20.54
CA VAL A 32 7.03 2.17 20.57
C VAL A 32 6.31 2.10 21.91
N SER A 33 6.12 3.24 22.59
CA SER A 33 5.43 3.22 23.89
C SER A 33 3.97 2.78 23.71
N PRO A 34 3.36 2.11 24.70
CA PRO A 34 1.94 1.75 24.67
C PRO A 34 1.04 2.96 24.39
N ASP A 35 1.31 4.11 25.02
CA ASP A 35 0.55 5.36 24.83
C ASP A 35 0.59 5.84 23.37
N PHE A 36 1.74 5.69 22.71
CA PHE A 36 1.87 6.02 21.29
C PHE A 36 1.02 5.08 20.41
N LEU A 37 0.98 3.78 20.72
CA LEU A 37 0.17 2.80 19.99
C LEU A 37 -1.33 3.06 20.14
N GLU A 38 -1.78 3.47 21.32
CA GLU A 38 -3.19 3.81 21.56
C GLU A 38 -3.63 5.06 20.79
N ASP A 39 -2.76 6.07 20.67
CA ASP A 39 -3.06 7.31 19.95
C ASP A 39 -2.81 7.22 18.45
N LEU A 40 -1.99 6.27 17.99
CA LEU A 40 -1.56 6.17 16.60
C LEU A 40 -2.71 6.19 15.58
N PRO A 41 -3.85 5.49 15.77
CA PRO A 41 -4.97 5.55 14.84
C PRO A 41 -5.57 6.94 14.67
N ARG A 42 -5.41 7.82 15.66
CA ARG A 42 -5.92 9.20 15.66
C ARG A 42 -4.87 10.20 15.21
N SER A 43 -3.62 9.96 15.56
CA SER A 43 -2.49 10.86 15.32
C SER A 43 -1.81 10.63 13.98
N TRP A 44 -2.00 9.48 13.31
CA TRP A 44 -1.24 9.12 12.11
C TRP A 44 -1.32 10.17 10.99
N ALA A 45 -2.50 10.70 10.68
CA ALA A 45 -2.63 11.74 9.67
C ALA A 45 -1.81 13.01 10.04
N ARG A 46 -1.68 13.32 11.33
CA ARG A 46 -0.82 14.40 11.83
C ARG A 46 0.65 14.06 11.64
N GLU A 47 1.07 12.84 11.99
CA GLU A 47 2.47 12.39 11.82
C GLU A 47 2.87 12.38 10.34
N ALA A 48 2.01 11.87 9.46
CA ALA A 48 2.19 11.92 8.02
C ALA A 48 2.28 13.37 7.50
N LYS A 49 1.47 14.29 8.06
CA LYS A 49 1.55 15.71 7.73
C LYS A 49 2.86 16.36 8.19
N LEU A 50 3.37 16.01 9.36
CA LEU A 50 4.67 16.48 9.83
C LEU A 50 5.79 15.94 8.91
N ALA A 51 5.75 14.66 8.54
CA ALA A 51 6.70 14.09 7.59
C ALA A 51 6.66 14.83 6.23
N GLN A 52 5.45 15.15 5.73
CA GLN A 52 5.27 15.94 4.51
C GLN A 52 5.93 17.33 4.63
N LEU A 53 5.72 18.03 5.73
CA LEU A 53 6.28 19.37 5.95
C LEU A 53 7.82 19.35 6.05
N ASP A 54 8.37 18.27 6.59
CA ASP A 54 9.81 18.03 6.71
C ASP A 54 10.44 17.48 5.40
N GLY A 55 9.65 17.22 4.36
CA GLY A 55 10.11 16.60 3.12
C GLY A 55 10.57 15.14 3.30
N ARG A 56 10.06 14.43 4.31
CA ARG A 56 10.47 13.06 4.63
C ARG A 56 9.49 12.01 4.09
N VAL A 57 10.03 10.92 3.58
CA VAL A 57 9.27 9.69 3.28
C VAL A 57 9.49 8.71 4.42
N PRO A 58 8.51 8.54 5.34
CA PRO A 58 8.68 7.66 6.48
C PRO A 58 8.71 6.19 6.03
N THR A 59 9.62 5.40 6.61
CA THR A 59 9.74 3.96 6.32
C THR A 59 9.29 3.09 7.49
N ALA A 60 9.47 3.59 8.71
CA ALA A 60 9.16 2.87 9.94
C ALA A 60 8.97 3.82 11.13
N TYR A 61 8.29 3.31 12.16
CA TYR A 61 8.15 3.89 13.50
C TYR A 61 8.49 2.82 14.54
N GLY A 62 9.72 2.82 15.05
CA GLY A 62 10.21 1.74 15.90
C GLY A 62 10.22 0.42 15.12
N ASP A 63 9.51 -0.58 15.64
CA ASP A 63 9.38 -1.89 15.01
C ASP A 63 8.21 -1.96 14.00
N LEU A 64 7.40 -0.90 13.89
CA LEU A 64 6.29 -0.80 12.97
C LEU A 64 6.76 -0.29 11.61
N LEU A 65 6.15 -0.78 10.53
CA LEU A 65 6.50 -0.40 9.18
C LEU A 65 5.42 0.48 8.53
N VAL A 66 5.86 1.31 7.58
CA VAL A 66 4.96 2.13 6.75
C VAL A 66 4.79 1.47 5.39
N ALA A 67 3.57 1.52 4.86
CA ALA A 67 3.26 1.12 3.49
C ALA A 67 2.35 2.16 2.83
N THR A 68 2.41 2.25 1.49
CA THR A 68 1.58 3.17 0.71
C THR A 68 1.06 2.47 -0.54
N PHE A 69 -0.24 2.57 -0.78
CA PHE A 69 -0.92 1.91 -1.89
C PHE A 69 -1.87 2.88 -2.61
N ALA A 70 -1.78 2.92 -3.93
CA ALA A 70 -2.77 3.57 -4.79
C ALA A 70 -3.59 2.50 -5.52
N SER A 71 -4.89 2.49 -5.29
CA SER A 71 -5.82 1.47 -5.81
C SER A 71 -7.17 2.10 -6.22
N GLY A 72 -7.10 3.25 -6.89
CA GLY A 72 -8.27 4.07 -7.25
C GLY A 72 -8.72 4.95 -6.09
N CYS A 73 -10.03 5.24 -6.02
CA CYS A 73 -10.58 6.03 -4.93
C CYS A 73 -10.18 5.47 -3.56
N TYR A 74 -9.51 6.30 -2.75
CA TYR A 74 -8.86 5.87 -1.50
C TYR A 74 -9.82 5.54 -0.34
N TRP A 75 -11.11 5.89 -0.39
CA TRP A 75 -12.05 5.66 0.73
C TRP A 75 -12.32 4.18 1.00
N GLY A 76 -12.54 3.40 -0.06
CA GLY A 76 -12.77 1.96 0.07
C GLY A 76 -11.54 1.20 0.55
N PRO A 77 -10.39 1.39 -0.08
CA PRO A 77 -9.11 0.83 0.39
C PRO A 77 -8.76 1.23 1.82
N GLU A 78 -8.95 2.50 2.22
CA GLU A 78 -8.72 2.90 3.61
C GLU A 78 -9.51 2.04 4.59
N LEU A 79 -10.83 1.87 4.37
CA LEU A 79 -11.66 1.04 5.24
C LEU A 79 -11.24 -0.44 5.23
N ALA A 80 -10.83 -0.97 4.08
CA ALA A 80 -10.31 -2.34 4.00
C ALA A 80 -9.06 -2.52 4.86
N PHE A 81 -8.11 -1.60 4.77
CA PHE A 81 -6.92 -1.62 5.61
C PHE A 81 -7.24 -1.41 7.10
N GLN A 82 -8.17 -0.51 7.43
CA GLN A 82 -8.62 -0.34 8.82
C GLN A 82 -9.14 -1.65 9.43
N ARG A 83 -9.82 -2.48 8.65
CA ARG A 83 -10.35 -3.78 9.07
C ARG A 83 -9.31 -4.89 9.20
N THR A 84 -8.12 -4.69 8.63
CA THR A 84 -7.08 -5.71 8.59
C THR A 84 -6.38 -5.81 9.94
N PRO A 85 -6.37 -7.00 10.62
CA PRO A 85 -5.53 -7.23 11.78
C PRO A 85 -4.06 -6.92 11.45
N GLY A 86 -3.33 -6.37 12.40
CA GLY A 86 -1.94 -5.94 12.20
C GLY A 86 -1.76 -4.57 11.53
N VAL A 87 -2.77 -3.99 10.87
CA VAL A 87 -2.75 -2.58 10.47
C VAL A 87 -3.18 -1.72 11.65
N LEU A 88 -2.33 -0.81 12.09
CA LEU A 88 -2.55 0.00 13.29
C LEU A 88 -3.15 1.37 12.98
N ALA A 89 -2.77 1.98 11.87
CA ALA A 89 -3.27 3.29 11.48
C ALA A 89 -3.31 3.46 9.97
N THR A 90 -4.21 4.32 9.49
CA THR A 90 -4.34 4.69 8.08
C THR A 90 -4.51 6.18 7.93
N CYS A 91 -4.06 6.75 6.82
CA CYS A 91 -4.51 8.05 6.34
C CYS A 91 -4.58 8.07 4.82
N VAL A 92 -5.46 8.89 4.28
CA VAL A 92 -5.61 9.08 2.84
C VAL A 92 -4.95 10.37 2.39
N GLY A 93 -4.47 10.38 1.15
CA GLY A 93 -3.77 11.52 0.58
C GLY A 93 -3.39 11.30 -0.87
N HIS A 94 -2.40 12.04 -1.32
CA HIS A 94 -1.89 11.98 -2.68
C HIS A 94 -0.37 11.81 -2.69
N THR A 95 0.12 11.04 -3.64
CA THR A 95 1.56 10.84 -3.86
C THR A 95 1.81 10.57 -5.36
N GLY A 96 3.04 10.24 -5.76
CA GLY A 96 3.34 9.85 -7.13
C GLY A 96 3.62 11.01 -8.08
N TYR A 97 3.87 12.19 -7.56
CA TYR A 97 4.12 13.40 -8.37
C TYR A 97 5.36 13.25 -9.27
N GLU A 98 6.36 12.50 -8.81
CA GLU A 98 7.61 12.27 -9.55
C GLU A 98 7.49 11.09 -10.52
N SER A 99 6.69 10.06 -10.18
CA SER A 99 6.55 8.81 -10.94
C SER A 99 5.38 8.78 -11.92
N GLY A 100 4.78 9.91 -12.27
CA GLY A 100 3.74 9.99 -13.31
C GLY A 100 2.48 10.77 -12.94
N GLY A 101 2.56 11.67 -11.94
CA GLY A 101 1.50 12.57 -11.50
C GLY A 101 0.75 12.06 -10.26
N ALA A 102 -0.02 12.95 -9.66
CA ALA A 102 -0.74 12.67 -8.42
C ALA A 102 -1.61 11.40 -8.49
N ASN A 103 -1.52 10.58 -7.44
CA ASN A 103 -2.40 9.44 -7.20
C ASN A 103 -3.16 9.62 -5.90
N GLU A 104 -4.43 9.26 -5.88
CA GLU A 104 -5.10 8.95 -4.63
C GLU A 104 -4.47 7.70 -4.00
N ALA A 105 -4.07 7.80 -2.74
CA ALA A 105 -3.37 6.72 -2.05
C ALA A 105 -3.75 6.64 -0.58
N VAL A 106 -3.59 5.44 -0.02
CA VAL A 106 -3.64 5.16 1.41
C VAL A 106 -2.23 4.93 1.90
N GLN A 107 -1.81 5.70 2.90
CA GLN A 107 -0.60 5.42 3.67
C GLN A 107 -1.01 4.82 5.02
N LEU A 108 -0.33 3.76 5.44
CA LEU A 108 -0.67 3.03 6.65
C LEU A 108 0.57 2.63 7.45
N VAL A 109 0.35 2.36 8.74
CA VAL A 109 1.34 1.77 9.64
C VAL A 109 0.85 0.39 10.04
N TYR A 110 1.73 -0.59 9.98
CA TYR A 110 1.40 -1.97 10.31
C TYR A 110 2.50 -2.65 11.14
N ASP A 111 2.10 -3.65 11.90
CA ASP A 111 3.00 -4.55 12.63
C ASP A 111 3.38 -5.71 11.71
N PRO A 112 4.66 -5.81 11.28
CA PRO A 112 5.12 -6.89 10.41
C PRO A 112 5.10 -8.27 11.07
N ALA A 113 4.95 -8.35 12.40
CA ALA A 113 4.77 -9.61 13.12
C ALA A 113 3.33 -10.15 13.02
N GLU A 114 2.34 -9.27 12.77
CA GLU A 114 0.93 -9.65 12.66
C GLU A 114 0.45 -9.74 11.20
N VAL A 115 0.93 -8.86 10.31
CA VAL A 115 0.57 -8.84 8.90
C VAL A 115 1.78 -8.56 8.02
N THR A 116 1.96 -9.36 6.97
CA THR A 116 3.06 -9.15 6.02
C THR A 116 2.70 -8.14 4.93
N PHE A 117 3.70 -7.52 4.31
CA PHE A 117 3.48 -6.65 3.16
C PHE A 117 2.82 -7.37 1.98
N SER A 118 3.10 -8.67 1.77
CA SER A 118 2.45 -9.49 0.74
C SER A 118 0.94 -9.59 0.96
N VAL A 119 0.48 -9.81 2.19
CA VAL A 119 -0.95 -9.83 2.53
C VAL A 119 -1.60 -8.47 2.26
N LEU A 120 -0.89 -7.36 2.50
CA LEU A 120 -1.37 -6.03 2.15
C LEU A 120 -1.48 -5.82 0.64
N CYS A 121 -0.57 -6.40 -0.16
CA CYS A 121 -0.69 -6.42 -1.62
C CYS A 121 -1.92 -7.24 -2.07
N ASP A 122 -2.19 -8.38 -1.44
CA ASP A 122 -3.34 -9.22 -1.78
C ASP A 122 -4.67 -8.49 -1.54
N LEU A 123 -4.74 -7.65 -0.49
CA LEU A 123 -5.90 -6.78 -0.26
C LEU A 123 -6.09 -5.75 -1.38
N VAL A 124 -5.01 -5.23 -1.96
CA VAL A 124 -5.08 -4.33 -3.11
C VAL A 124 -5.62 -5.08 -4.32
N TRP A 125 -5.07 -6.27 -4.64
CA TRP A 125 -5.53 -7.07 -5.77
C TRP A 125 -7.01 -7.45 -5.68
N GLY A 126 -7.49 -7.73 -4.49
CA GLY A 126 -8.91 -8.04 -4.24
C GLY A 126 -9.87 -6.85 -4.44
N ARG A 127 -9.34 -5.64 -4.67
CA ARG A 127 -10.15 -4.42 -4.79
C ARG A 127 -10.06 -3.73 -6.13
N ILE A 128 -9.18 -4.16 -6.99
CA ILE A 128 -8.95 -3.57 -8.31
C ILE A 128 -9.09 -4.63 -9.40
N ASP A 129 -9.37 -4.18 -10.61
CA ASP A 129 -9.06 -4.94 -11.82
C ASP A 129 -7.72 -4.40 -12.35
N PRO A 130 -6.60 -5.13 -12.17
CA PRO A 130 -5.28 -4.61 -12.53
C PRO A 130 -5.06 -4.55 -14.06
N THR A 131 -6.00 -5.07 -14.86
CA THR A 131 -5.99 -4.96 -16.33
C THR A 131 -6.56 -3.62 -16.81
N LEU A 132 -7.25 -2.89 -15.94
CA LEU A 132 -7.75 -1.55 -16.25
C LEU A 132 -6.65 -0.50 -16.03
N ARG A 133 -6.43 0.32 -17.05
CA ARG A 133 -5.45 1.40 -16.98
C ARG A 133 -6.10 2.66 -16.45
N ASN A 134 -5.57 3.21 -15.34
CA ASN A 134 -6.05 4.47 -14.75
C ASN A 134 -7.55 4.47 -14.44
N GLN A 135 -8.08 3.36 -13.93
CA GLN A 135 -9.50 3.21 -13.68
C GLN A 135 -9.79 2.25 -12.54
N VAL A 136 -10.76 2.60 -11.68
CA VAL A 136 -11.40 1.69 -10.72
C VAL A 136 -12.90 1.94 -10.73
N GLY A 137 -13.69 0.91 -11.07
CA GLY A 137 -15.14 1.04 -11.22
C GLY A 137 -15.50 2.13 -12.25
N LEU A 138 -16.21 3.16 -11.80
CA LEU A 138 -16.59 4.31 -12.64
C LEU A 138 -15.57 5.45 -12.63
N ASP A 139 -14.62 5.43 -11.69
CA ASP A 139 -13.59 6.46 -11.55
C ASP A 139 -12.51 6.28 -12.62
N ARG A 140 -12.28 7.32 -13.42
CA ARG A 140 -11.32 7.34 -14.54
C ARG A 140 -10.38 8.53 -14.44
N GLY A 141 -9.13 8.31 -14.83
CA GLY A 141 -8.09 9.32 -14.87
C GLY A 141 -6.80 8.86 -14.21
N ALA A 142 -5.68 9.55 -14.51
CA ALA A 142 -4.36 9.18 -14.01
C ALA A 142 -4.28 9.16 -12.47
N ILE A 143 -5.12 9.93 -11.79
CA ILE A 143 -5.20 9.97 -10.31
C ILE A 143 -5.67 8.64 -9.72
N TYR A 144 -6.36 7.80 -10.47
CA TYR A 144 -6.87 6.49 -10.07
C TYR A 144 -6.03 5.30 -10.58
N ARG A 145 -4.78 5.56 -11.04
CA ARG A 145 -3.88 4.46 -11.43
C ARG A 145 -3.50 3.60 -10.23
N HIS A 146 -3.13 2.34 -10.50
CA HIS A 146 -2.78 1.38 -9.49
C HIS A 146 -1.27 1.34 -9.28
N VAL A 147 -0.82 1.57 -8.04
CA VAL A 147 0.61 1.59 -7.69
C VAL A 147 0.84 0.99 -6.31
N LEU A 148 1.81 0.09 -6.22
CA LEU A 148 2.41 -0.37 -4.97
C LEU A 148 3.66 0.48 -4.72
N TYR A 149 3.57 1.41 -3.76
CA TYR A 149 4.69 2.24 -3.37
C TYR A 149 5.50 1.52 -2.30
N VAL A 150 6.80 1.33 -2.54
CA VAL A 150 7.68 0.53 -1.68
C VAL A 150 8.63 1.42 -0.89
N HIS A 151 8.70 1.19 0.43
CA HIS A 151 9.48 1.99 1.38
C HIS A 151 10.80 1.32 1.75
N SER A 152 11.05 0.08 1.30
CA SER A 152 12.28 -0.67 1.55
C SER A 152 12.54 -1.70 0.45
N ALA A 153 13.75 -2.26 0.42
CA ALA A 153 14.11 -3.34 -0.51
C ALA A 153 13.31 -4.63 -0.26
N GLU A 154 12.96 -4.91 0.99
CA GLU A 154 12.12 -6.07 1.36
C GLU A 154 10.69 -5.89 0.82
N GLN A 155 10.12 -4.69 0.93
CA GLN A 155 8.82 -4.38 0.33
C GLN A 155 8.89 -4.43 -1.20
N GLU A 156 9.98 -3.93 -1.81
CA GLU A 156 10.20 -4.04 -3.25
C GLU A 156 10.18 -5.49 -3.72
N ALA A 157 10.95 -6.36 -3.06
CA ALA A 157 11.01 -7.78 -3.41
C ALA A 157 9.62 -8.44 -3.30
N ALA A 158 8.88 -8.17 -2.22
CA ALA A 158 7.54 -8.69 -2.01
C ALA A 158 6.53 -8.16 -3.04
N ALA A 159 6.57 -6.85 -3.34
CA ALA A 159 5.72 -6.23 -4.37
C ALA A 159 5.98 -6.80 -5.76
N GLN A 160 7.25 -6.96 -6.15
CA GLN A 160 7.61 -7.53 -7.45
C GLN A 160 7.16 -8.99 -7.59
N ALA A 161 7.33 -9.80 -6.53
CA ALA A 161 6.85 -11.18 -6.51
C ALA A 161 5.32 -11.24 -6.64
N SER A 162 4.60 -10.40 -5.89
CA SER A 162 3.14 -10.30 -5.93
C SER A 162 2.65 -9.85 -7.32
N LEU A 163 3.29 -8.85 -7.93
CA LEU A 163 2.97 -8.39 -9.29
C LEU A 163 3.25 -9.47 -10.35
N ALA A 164 4.34 -10.22 -10.21
CA ALA A 164 4.66 -11.33 -11.12
C ALA A 164 3.57 -12.42 -11.07
N ALA A 165 3.11 -12.78 -9.87
CA ALA A 165 2.02 -13.74 -9.69
C ALA A 165 0.70 -13.24 -10.34
N GLN A 166 0.37 -11.95 -10.22
CA GLN A 166 -0.81 -11.39 -10.87
C GLN A 166 -0.69 -11.39 -12.41
N ARG A 167 0.50 -11.12 -12.95
CA ARG A 167 0.74 -11.20 -14.40
C ARG A 167 0.60 -12.62 -14.93
N GLU A 168 1.05 -13.61 -14.19
CA GLU A 168 0.87 -15.03 -14.55
C GLU A 168 -0.60 -15.44 -14.49
N LEU A 169 -1.30 -15.08 -13.41
CA LEU A 169 -2.72 -15.41 -13.20
C LEU A 169 -3.61 -14.82 -14.31
N LEU A 170 -3.32 -13.62 -14.76
CA LEU A 170 -4.17 -12.87 -15.69
C LEU A 170 -3.72 -12.96 -17.14
N ALA A 171 -2.65 -13.71 -17.45
CA ALA A 171 -2.17 -13.87 -18.82
C ALA A 171 -3.29 -14.41 -19.74
N PRO A 172 -3.42 -13.92 -20.99
CA PRO A 172 -2.54 -12.98 -21.69
C PRO A 172 -2.86 -11.47 -21.46
N ALA A 173 -3.76 -11.12 -20.52
CA ALA A 173 -4.11 -9.73 -20.26
C ALA A 173 -2.92 -8.95 -19.69
N THR A 174 -2.87 -7.66 -20.03
CA THR A 174 -1.81 -6.77 -19.52
C THR A 174 -2.17 -6.25 -18.15
N VAL A 175 -1.30 -6.48 -17.16
CA VAL A 175 -1.41 -5.88 -15.82
C VAL A 175 -0.74 -4.50 -15.84
N HIS A 176 -1.52 -3.45 -15.54
CA HIS A 176 -1.08 -2.05 -15.57
C HIS A 176 -0.57 -1.51 -14.23
N THR A 177 -0.71 -2.27 -13.15
CA THR A 177 -0.21 -1.89 -11.82
C THR A 177 1.31 -1.75 -11.84
N GLN A 178 1.81 -0.71 -11.18
CA GLN A 178 3.23 -0.37 -11.09
C GLN A 178 3.77 -0.66 -9.68
N VAL A 179 5.06 -0.95 -9.60
CA VAL A 179 5.84 -0.97 -8.36
C VAL A 179 6.88 0.14 -8.49
N VAL A 180 6.85 1.11 -7.58
CA VAL A 180 7.77 2.26 -7.60
C VAL A 180 8.21 2.61 -6.17
N PRO A 181 9.37 3.25 -5.98
CA PRO A 181 9.76 3.78 -4.67
C PRO A 181 8.71 4.73 -4.10
N ALA A 182 8.55 4.71 -2.78
CA ALA A 182 7.66 5.64 -2.11
C ALA A 182 8.17 7.07 -2.27
N GLU A 183 7.25 7.97 -2.53
CA GLU A 183 7.50 9.40 -2.69
C GLU A 183 6.85 10.18 -1.54
N LEU A 184 7.04 11.50 -1.54
CA LEU A 184 6.42 12.38 -0.55
C LEU A 184 4.89 12.21 -0.59
N PHE A 185 4.29 12.01 0.60
CA PHE A 185 2.86 11.80 0.74
C PHE A 185 2.18 13.09 1.23
N TYR A 186 1.22 13.57 0.47
CA TYR A 186 0.45 14.78 0.74
C TYR A 186 -0.88 14.40 1.37
N VAL A 187 -1.00 14.59 2.67
CA VAL A 187 -2.19 14.22 3.44
C VAL A 187 -3.42 14.98 2.94
N ALA A 188 -4.48 14.27 2.61
CA ALA A 188 -5.76 14.85 2.21
C ALA A 188 -6.44 15.58 3.38
N GLU A 189 -7.36 16.48 3.05
CA GLU A 189 -8.12 17.25 4.04
C GLU A 189 -8.83 16.35 5.07
N PRO A 190 -9.03 16.82 6.32
CA PRO A 190 -9.65 16.02 7.39
C PRO A 190 -11.01 15.41 7.04
N ARG A 191 -11.76 16.04 6.12
CA ARG A 191 -13.06 15.51 5.65
C ARG A 191 -12.94 14.18 4.91
N HIS A 192 -11.79 13.88 4.32
CA HIS A 192 -11.52 12.64 3.57
C HIS A 192 -10.99 11.51 4.46
N GLN A 193 -10.44 11.82 5.63
CA GLN A 193 -9.91 10.81 6.55
C GLN A 193 -11.02 9.98 7.16
N ARG A 194 -10.88 8.65 7.13
CA ARG A 194 -11.85 7.68 7.69
C ARG A 194 -13.28 7.92 7.15
N TYR A 195 -13.36 8.23 5.86
CA TYR A 195 -14.58 8.76 5.22
C TYR A 195 -15.77 7.82 5.35
N LEU A 196 -15.60 6.54 5.03
CA LEU A 196 -16.67 5.54 5.07
C LEU A 196 -17.02 5.14 6.49
N GLU A 197 -16.03 5.05 7.36
CA GLU A 197 -16.24 4.78 8.79
C GLU A 197 -17.10 5.88 9.45
N ARG A 198 -16.86 7.14 9.08
CA ARG A 198 -17.61 8.29 9.60
C ARG A 198 -18.98 8.50 8.95
N GLY A 199 -19.29 7.77 7.88
CA GLY A 199 -20.58 7.88 7.20
C GLY A 199 -20.81 9.20 6.49
N MET A 200 -19.79 9.80 5.88
CA MET A 200 -19.86 11.13 5.26
C MET A 200 -20.82 11.21 4.06
N LYS A 201 -21.12 10.07 3.43
CA LYS A 201 -22.19 9.93 2.40
C LYS A 201 -22.99 8.67 2.66
N GLY A 202 -23.74 8.63 3.76
CA GLY A 202 -24.59 7.52 4.12
C GLY A 202 -24.37 7.01 5.54
N ALA A 203 -24.75 5.76 5.83
CA ALA A 203 -24.52 5.18 7.15
C ALA A 203 -23.02 4.88 7.38
N PRO A 204 -22.52 5.11 8.60
CA PRO A 204 -21.20 4.68 9.00
C PRO A 204 -20.98 3.19 8.73
N GLN A 205 -19.77 2.84 8.29
CA GLN A 205 -19.37 1.45 8.06
C GLN A 205 -18.36 1.01 9.11
N SER A 206 -18.55 -0.19 9.63
CA SER A 206 -17.67 -0.73 10.70
C SER A 206 -16.21 -0.79 10.22
N ALA A 207 -15.30 -0.25 11.03
CA ALA A 207 -13.85 -0.40 10.87
C ALA A 207 -13.25 -1.43 11.86
N VAL A 208 -14.10 -2.21 12.52
CA VAL A 208 -13.65 -3.26 13.46
C VAL A 208 -12.79 -4.28 12.74
N LYS A 209 -11.68 -4.67 13.36
CA LYS A 209 -10.74 -5.66 12.84
C LYS A 209 -11.46 -6.97 12.52
N GLY A 210 -11.20 -7.52 11.32
CA GLY A 210 -11.84 -8.74 10.84
C GLY A 210 -13.28 -8.57 10.33
N CYS A 211 -13.82 -7.35 10.27
CA CYS A 211 -15.16 -7.12 9.71
C CYS A 211 -15.17 -7.46 8.21
N THR A 212 -16.10 -8.34 7.83
CA THR A 212 -16.27 -8.85 6.44
C THR A 212 -17.45 -8.25 5.71
N ASP A 213 -18.18 -7.30 6.32
CA ASP A 213 -19.29 -6.63 5.66
C ASP A 213 -18.85 -6.00 4.34
N PRO A 214 -19.67 -6.06 3.28
CA PRO A 214 -19.35 -5.40 2.01
C PRO A 214 -19.03 -3.92 2.19
N ILE A 215 -17.91 -3.47 1.63
CA ILE A 215 -17.53 -2.05 1.62
C ILE A 215 -18.30 -1.35 0.52
N ARG A 216 -19.08 -0.35 0.89
CA ARG A 216 -19.91 0.44 -0.03
C ARG A 216 -19.27 1.81 -0.26
N CYS A 217 -18.73 2.03 -1.47
CA CYS A 217 -18.35 3.35 -1.96
C CYS A 217 -19.50 3.93 -2.79
N TYR A 218 -19.74 5.23 -2.72
CA TYR A 218 -20.75 5.94 -3.52
C TYR A 218 -22.19 5.41 -3.40
N GLY A 219 -22.53 4.76 -2.26
CA GLY A 219 -23.87 4.21 -2.04
C GLY A 219 -24.17 2.90 -2.78
N GLY A 220 -23.22 2.35 -3.52
CA GLY A 220 -23.29 1.05 -4.19
C GLY A 220 -22.45 -0.02 -3.52
N VAL A 221 -22.72 -1.28 -3.84
CA VAL A 221 -21.85 -2.40 -3.49
C VAL A 221 -20.68 -2.34 -4.47
N GLY A 222 -19.46 -2.20 -3.95
CA GLY A 222 -18.22 -2.31 -4.72
C GLY A 222 -17.73 -3.73 -4.74
#